data_4f53a9ac4cf2d1eb88ba0ef67d5288fb
#
_entry.id   4f53a9ac4cf2d1eb88ba0ef67d5288fb
#
_cell.length_a   1.000
_cell.length_b   1.000
_cell.length_c   1.000
_cell.angle_alpha   90.00
_cell.angle_beta   90.00
_cell.angle_gamma   90.00
#
_symmetry.space_group_name_H-M   'P 1'
#
loop_
_entity.id
_entity.type
_entity.pdbx_description
1 polymer ?
#
loop_
_entity_poly.entity_id
_entity_poly.type
_entity_poly.pdbx_seq_one_letter_code
_entity_poly.pdbx_strand_id
1 'polypeptide(L)'
;MGMPGETFDDYLETVRVVRELQPEDVQLSIFYPYLGTDLYDVAVEQGVITPGGIETSNERHRATLELPDFPKWRVQLEFLYFWHRSFKGHWPIDRIFLKMFRAFLLRFTNLSAVARYLIVNNSLCNYIFKTYMDGAKKVTGIKEERLGLSSYHTGEL
;
A
#
# COMPACT_ATOMS: atom_id res chain seq x y z
N MET A 1 -1.31 -7.89 1.67
CA MET A 1 -1.56 -8.79 0.52
C MET A 1 -0.35 -9.67 0.28
N GLY A 2 -0.53 -10.86 -0.30
CA GLY A 2 0.55 -11.82 -0.57
C GLY A 2 0.96 -12.61 0.68
N MET A 3 0.04 -12.92 1.58
CA MET A 3 0.28 -13.73 2.78
C MET A 3 0.29 -15.22 2.45
N PRO A 4 0.98 -16.07 3.24
CA PRO A 4 0.90 -17.51 3.09
C PRO A 4 -0.56 -17.99 3.09
N GLY A 5 -0.95 -18.77 2.09
CA GLY A 5 -2.32 -19.27 1.92
C GLY A 5 -3.33 -18.27 1.32
N GLU A 6 -2.96 -17.01 1.08
CA GLU A 6 -3.86 -16.04 0.45
C GLU A 6 -4.08 -16.40 -1.03
N THR A 7 -5.33 -16.44 -1.43
CA THR A 7 -5.75 -16.62 -2.83
C THR A 7 -6.05 -15.27 -3.48
N PHE A 8 -6.16 -15.27 -4.81
CA PHE A 8 -6.59 -14.06 -5.51
C PHE A 8 -8.03 -13.63 -5.14
N ASP A 9 -8.89 -14.59 -4.82
CA ASP A 9 -10.27 -14.29 -4.42
C ASP A 9 -10.32 -13.63 -3.04
N ASP A 10 -9.46 -14.02 -2.08
CA ASP A 10 -9.32 -13.35 -0.79
C ASP A 10 -8.87 -11.88 -0.97
N TYR A 11 -7.96 -11.65 -1.91
CA TYR A 11 -7.56 -10.29 -2.27
C TYR A 11 -8.74 -9.49 -2.86
N LEU A 12 -9.54 -10.08 -3.75
CA LEU A 12 -10.71 -9.40 -4.32
C LEU A 12 -11.76 -9.08 -3.25
N GLU A 13 -11.91 -9.95 -2.25
CA GLU A 13 -12.76 -9.68 -1.09
C GLU A 13 -12.27 -8.45 -0.30
N THR A 14 -10.95 -8.34 -0.07
CA THR A 14 -10.35 -7.16 0.53
C THR A 14 -10.66 -5.89 -0.28
N VAL A 15 -10.55 -5.95 -1.61
CA VAL A 15 -10.92 -4.85 -2.50
C VAL A 15 -12.40 -4.49 -2.35
N ARG A 16 -13.29 -5.49 -2.25
CA ARG A 16 -14.72 -5.29 -2.06
C ARG A 16 -15.02 -4.55 -0.76
N VAL A 17 -14.43 -5.01 0.34
CA VAL A 17 -14.60 -4.36 1.66
C VAL A 17 -14.13 -2.91 1.62
N VAL A 18 -12.99 -2.60 1.00
CA VAL A 18 -12.50 -1.22 0.86
C VAL A 18 -13.46 -0.36 0.01
N ARG A 19 -14.05 -0.95 -1.05
CA ARG A 19 -15.07 -0.26 -1.86
C ARG A 19 -16.35 0.04 -1.09
N GLU A 20 -16.77 -0.84 -0.21
CA GLU A 20 -17.97 -0.65 0.62
C GLU A 20 -17.74 0.38 1.73
N LEU A 21 -16.60 0.30 2.41
CA LEU A 21 -16.27 1.19 3.52
C LEU A 21 -15.89 2.61 3.08
N GLN A 22 -15.37 2.78 1.87
CA GLN A 22 -14.92 4.07 1.32
C GLN A 22 -14.04 4.88 2.28
N PRO A 23 -12.95 4.30 2.82
CA PRO A 23 -12.09 5.01 3.76
C PRO A 23 -11.42 6.22 3.07
N GLU A 24 -11.10 7.26 3.84
CA GLU A 24 -10.41 8.45 3.33
C GLU A 24 -9.02 8.14 2.78
N ASP A 25 -8.32 7.20 3.42
CA ASP A 25 -7.02 6.68 2.96
C ASP A 25 -6.84 5.22 3.38
N VAL A 26 -5.99 4.51 2.65
CA VAL A 26 -5.60 3.12 2.91
C VAL A 26 -4.11 2.99 2.77
N GLN A 27 -3.48 2.32 3.72
CA GLN A 27 -2.10 1.90 3.59
C GLN A 27 -2.06 0.46 3.08
N LEU A 28 -1.49 0.26 1.90
CA LEU A 28 -1.30 -1.05 1.31
C LEU A 28 0.18 -1.46 1.42
N SER A 29 0.41 -2.69 1.88
CA SER A 29 1.74 -3.30 1.88
C SER A 29 1.66 -4.75 1.38
N ILE A 30 2.74 -5.19 0.74
CA ILE A 30 2.93 -6.60 0.44
C ILE A 30 3.52 -7.27 1.68
N PHE A 31 3.06 -8.49 1.97
CA PHE A 31 3.58 -9.26 3.10
C PHE A 31 5.06 -9.55 2.91
N TYR A 32 5.82 -9.36 3.98
CA TYR A 32 7.23 -9.69 4.07
C TYR A 32 7.43 -10.68 5.23
N PRO A 33 7.94 -11.89 4.96
CA PRO A 33 8.15 -12.90 5.99
C PRO A 33 9.41 -12.60 6.80
N TYR A 34 9.24 -12.08 8.00
CA TYR A 34 10.36 -11.85 8.93
C TYR A 34 10.80 -13.15 9.60
N LEU A 35 12.10 -13.41 9.61
CA LEU A 35 12.69 -14.54 10.33
C LEU A 35 12.25 -14.54 11.79
N GLY A 36 11.89 -15.73 12.31
CA GLY A 36 11.46 -15.90 13.70
C GLY A 36 10.00 -15.52 13.96
N THR A 37 9.18 -15.36 12.92
CA THR A 37 7.74 -15.22 13.05
C THR A 37 7.02 -16.49 12.61
N ASP A 38 5.87 -16.80 13.24
CA ASP A 38 5.05 -17.97 12.88
C ASP A 38 4.68 -17.99 11.39
N LEU A 39 4.40 -16.81 10.81
CA LEU A 39 4.07 -16.72 9.38
C LEU A 39 5.26 -16.99 8.46
N TYR A 40 6.49 -16.78 8.93
CA TYR A 40 7.68 -17.20 8.20
C TYR A 40 7.77 -18.73 8.17
N ASP A 41 7.55 -19.37 9.33
CA ASP A 41 7.62 -20.83 9.45
C ASP A 41 6.52 -21.48 8.60
N VAL A 42 5.30 -20.95 8.62
CA VAL A 42 4.20 -21.37 7.73
C VAL A 42 4.59 -21.23 6.24
N ALA A 43 5.24 -20.15 5.86
CA ALA A 43 5.66 -19.94 4.46
C ALA A 43 6.74 -20.97 4.03
N VAL A 44 7.64 -21.34 4.94
CA VAL A 44 8.63 -22.40 4.71
C VAL A 44 7.98 -23.76 4.62
N GLU A 45 7.09 -24.12 5.54
CA GLU A 45 6.35 -25.38 5.55
C GLU A 45 5.51 -25.56 4.29
N GLN A 46 4.89 -24.50 3.79
CA GLN A 46 4.13 -24.52 2.53
C GLN A 46 5.04 -24.53 1.28
N GLY A 47 6.36 -24.40 1.45
CA GLY A 47 7.31 -24.38 0.32
C GLY A 47 7.18 -23.14 -0.58
N VAL A 48 6.50 -22.09 -0.11
CA VAL A 48 6.31 -20.83 -0.89
C VAL A 48 7.49 -19.86 -0.75
N ILE A 49 8.47 -20.20 0.10
CA ILE A 49 9.74 -19.49 0.26
C ILE A 49 10.88 -20.46 0.53
N THR A 50 12.07 -20.13 0.04
CA THR A 50 13.28 -20.87 0.38
C THR A 50 13.91 -20.29 1.65
N PRO A 51 14.29 -21.13 2.65
CA PRO A 51 14.93 -20.66 3.86
C PRO A 51 16.19 -19.83 3.55
N GLY A 52 16.33 -18.67 4.19
CA GLY A 52 17.46 -17.76 4.00
C GLY A 52 17.51 -16.96 2.70
N GLY A 53 16.53 -17.14 1.79
CA GLY A 53 16.49 -16.51 0.46
C GLY A 53 15.83 -15.13 0.38
N ILE A 54 15.73 -14.38 1.49
CA ILE A 54 14.99 -13.11 1.51
C ILE A 54 15.97 -11.94 1.40
N GLU A 55 15.86 -11.20 0.30
CA GLU A 55 16.53 -9.91 0.17
C GLU A 55 15.80 -8.84 0.99
N THR A 56 16.47 -8.29 1.99
CA THR A 56 15.95 -7.25 2.91
C THR A 56 15.73 -5.89 2.25
N SER A 57 16.27 -5.68 1.04
CA SER A 57 16.29 -4.36 0.40
C SER A 57 14.94 -3.84 -0.11
N ASN A 58 13.91 -4.69 -0.15
CA ASN A 58 12.63 -4.38 -0.81
C ASN A 58 11.39 -4.71 0.03
N GLU A 59 11.49 -4.56 1.35
CA GLU A 59 10.39 -4.79 2.28
C GLU A 59 9.11 -4.05 1.85
N ARG A 60 7.98 -4.74 1.94
CA ARG A 60 6.61 -4.20 1.75
C ARG A 60 6.20 -3.78 0.33
N HIS A 61 7.13 -3.73 -0.63
CA HIS A 61 6.84 -3.29 -1.99
C HIS A 61 7.08 -4.34 -3.06
N ARG A 62 7.72 -5.47 -2.71
CA ARG A 62 7.94 -6.61 -3.59
C ARG A 62 7.35 -7.89 -3.03
N ALA A 63 6.71 -8.66 -3.91
CA ALA A 63 6.24 -10.00 -3.58
C ALA A 63 7.44 -10.93 -3.41
N THR A 64 7.53 -11.59 -2.25
CA THR A 64 8.59 -12.53 -1.89
C THR A 64 8.11 -13.98 -1.99
N LEU A 65 6.83 -14.25 -1.70
CA LEU A 65 6.23 -15.58 -1.69
C LEU A 65 5.71 -15.98 -3.07
N GLU A 66 5.95 -17.22 -3.50
CA GLU A 66 5.37 -17.80 -4.70
C GLU A 66 4.12 -18.58 -4.32
N LEU A 67 2.98 -17.90 -4.29
CA LEU A 67 1.71 -18.51 -3.92
C LEU A 67 1.07 -19.23 -5.11
N PRO A 68 0.48 -20.44 -4.94
CA PRO A 68 -0.13 -21.20 -6.03
C PRO A 68 -1.26 -20.44 -6.74
N ASP A 69 -2.18 -19.86 -5.97
CA ASP A 69 -3.38 -19.20 -6.50
C ASP A 69 -3.22 -17.67 -6.62
N PHE A 70 -2.11 -17.12 -6.12
CA PHE A 70 -1.79 -15.70 -6.21
C PHE A 70 -0.29 -15.48 -6.46
N PRO A 71 0.23 -15.81 -7.65
CA PRO A 71 1.66 -15.80 -7.96
C PRO A 71 2.27 -14.39 -7.86
N LYS A 72 3.59 -14.32 -7.59
CA LYS A 72 4.36 -13.06 -7.38
C LYS A 72 4.07 -11.97 -8.39
N TRP A 73 4.04 -12.34 -9.66
CA TRP A 73 3.78 -11.36 -10.72
C TRP A 73 2.41 -10.73 -10.59
N ARG A 74 1.39 -11.52 -10.17
CA ARG A 74 0.02 -11.04 -9.98
C ARG A 74 -0.11 -10.21 -8.74
N VAL A 75 0.48 -10.63 -7.61
CA VAL A 75 0.57 -9.81 -6.39
C VAL A 75 1.17 -8.44 -6.71
N GLN A 76 2.25 -8.42 -7.51
CA GLN A 76 2.93 -7.19 -7.89
C GLN A 76 2.08 -6.30 -8.80
N LEU A 77 1.35 -6.91 -9.73
CA LEU A 77 0.42 -6.19 -10.62
C LEU A 77 -0.75 -5.59 -9.82
N GLU A 78 -1.36 -6.41 -8.97
CA GLU A 78 -2.51 -5.99 -8.16
C GLU A 78 -2.13 -4.93 -7.12
N PHE A 79 -0.90 -4.95 -6.60
CA PHE A 79 -0.39 -3.88 -5.76
C PHE A 79 -0.44 -2.51 -6.45
N LEU A 80 -0.14 -2.45 -7.75
CA LEU A 80 -0.25 -1.23 -8.54
C LEU A 80 -1.71 -0.86 -8.83
N TYR A 81 -2.54 -1.85 -9.17
CA TYR A 81 -3.93 -1.65 -9.57
C TYR A 81 -4.91 -1.51 -8.41
N PHE A 82 -4.49 -1.76 -7.18
CA PHE A 82 -5.34 -1.72 -5.98
C PHE A 82 -6.17 -0.42 -5.89
N TRP A 83 -5.52 0.72 -6.08
CA TRP A 83 -6.17 2.03 -5.98
C TRP A 83 -7.27 2.21 -7.05
N HIS A 84 -7.01 1.75 -8.26
CA HIS A 84 -8.01 1.78 -9.32
C HIS A 84 -9.16 0.83 -9.01
N ARG A 85 -8.89 -0.41 -8.59
CA ARG A 85 -9.94 -1.38 -8.26
C ARG A 85 -10.80 -0.92 -7.10
N SER A 86 -10.20 -0.39 -6.05
CA SER A 86 -10.89 -0.02 -4.82
C SER A 86 -11.65 1.31 -4.92
N PHE A 87 -11.14 2.28 -5.68
CA PHE A 87 -11.68 3.65 -5.64
C PHE A 87 -12.23 4.19 -6.95
N LYS A 88 -12.21 3.40 -8.04
CA LYS A 88 -12.83 3.80 -9.30
C LYS A 88 -14.33 4.08 -9.10
N GLY A 89 -14.77 5.29 -9.51
CA GLY A 89 -16.15 5.76 -9.36
C GLY A 89 -16.42 6.49 -8.04
N HIS A 90 -15.45 6.49 -7.09
CA HIS A 90 -15.59 7.19 -5.80
C HIS A 90 -14.56 8.31 -5.65
N TRP A 91 -13.33 8.08 -6.11
CA TRP A 91 -12.29 9.10 -6.13
C TRP A 91 -12.11 9.71 -7.52
N PRO A 92 -11.65 10.97 -7.61
CA PRO A 92 -11.20 11.56 -8.86
C PRO A 92 -10.07 10.72 -9.48
N ILE A 93 -10.09 10.60 -10.81
CA ILE A 93 -9.15 9.72 -11.53
C ILE A 93 -7.68 10.14 -11.38
N ASP A 94 -7.43 11.44 -11.27
CA ASP A 94 -6.10 12.01 -11.04
C ASP A 94 -5.52 11.61 -9.67
N ARG A 95 -6.35 11.55 -8.61
CA ARG A 95 -5.96 11.05 -7.30
C ARG A 95 -5.60 9.56 -7.35
N ILE A 96 -6.40 8.76 -8.04
CA ILE A 96 -6.13 7.33 -8.24
C ILE A 96 -4.80 7.17 -8.98
N PHE A 97 -4.62 7.91 -10.09
CA PHE A 97 -3.40 7.86 -10.88
C PHE A 97 -2.16 8.26 -10.07
N LEU A 98 -2.24 9.29 -9.26
CA LEU A 98 -1.14 9.74 -8.39
C LEU A 98 -0.72 8.66 -7.38
N LYS A 99 -1.70 7.97 -6.76
CA LYS A 99 -1.42 6.84 -5.85
C LYS A 99 -0.76 5.67 -6.58
N MET A 100 -1.26 5.31 -7.77
CA MET A 100 -0.68 4.26 -8.61
C MET A 100 0.75 4.62 -9.06
N PHE A 101 0.97 5.85 -9.50
CA PHE A 101 2.27 6.34 -9.91
C PHE A 101 3.28 6.34 -8.75
N ARG A 102 2.85 6.76 -7.55
CA ARG A 102 3.68 6.65 -6.35
C ARG A 102 4.05 5.20 -6.03
N ALA A 103 3.09 4.27 -6.10
CA ALA A 103 3.35 2.84 -5.89
C ALA A 103 4.33 2.29 -6.93
N PHE A 104 4.20 2.71 -8.20
CA PHE A 104 5.12 2.36 -9.26
C PHE A 104 6.54 2.89 -9.00
N LEU A 105 6.69 4.16 -8.60
CA LEU A 105 8.00 4.75 -8.28
C LEU A 105 8.69 4.05 -7.10
N LEU A 106 7.93 3.64 -6.08
CA LEU A 106 8.47 2.91 -4.93
C LEU A 106 9.02 1.53 -5.31
N ARG A 107 8.56 0.95 -6.41
CA ARG A 107 9.09 -0.31 -6.95
C ARG A 107 10.49 -0.18 -7.53
N PHE A 108 10.82 0.97 -8.13
CA PHE A 108 12.13 1.22 -8.74
C PHE A 108 13.12 1.74 -7.70
N THR A 109 13.42 0.93 -6.67
CA THR A 109 14.35 1.27 -5.59
C THR A 109 15.79 1.52 -6.07
N ASN A 110 16.13 1.10 -7.30
CA ASN A 110 17.42 1.39 -7.94
C ASN A 110 17.47 2.80 -8.58
N LEU A 111 16.36 3.50 -8.70
CA LEU A 111 16.43 4.93 -8.95
C LEU A 111 16.95 5.56 -7.66
N SER A 112 18.20 5.95 -7.68
CA SER A 112 19.08 6.38 -6.60
C SER A 112 18.32 6.93 -5.36
N ALA A 113 18.84 6.68 -4.17
CA ALA A 113 18.34 7.26 -2.90
C ALA A 113 18.06 8.78 -3.04
N VAL A 114 18.75 9.46 -3.95
CA VAL A 114 18.58 10.85 -4.35
C VAL A 114 17.23 11.08 -5.05
N ALA A 115 16.80 10.23 -5.99
CA ALA A 115 15.51 10.42 -6.66
C ALA A 115 14.34 10.14 -5.70
N ARG A 116 14.46 9.15 -4.80
CA ARG A 116 13.50 8.94 -3.71
C ARG A 116 13.45 10.14 -2.77
N TYR A 117 14.61 10.65 -2.35
CA TYR A 117 14.71 11.84 -1.51
C TYR A 117 14.08 13.05 -2.17
N LEU A 118 14.34 13.30 -3.45
CA LEU A 118 13.75 14.40 -4.21
C LEU A 118 12.24 14.26 -4.38
N ILE A 119 11.73 13.04 -4.58
CA ILE A 119 10.29 12.80 -4.76
C ILE A 119 9.55 12.88 -3.41
N VAL A 120 10.13 12.35 -2.34
CA VAL A 120 9.51 12.33 -1.01
C VAL A 120 9.67 13.67 -0.28
N ASN A 121 10.84 14.32 -0.43
CA ASN A 121 11.16 15.57 0.25
C ASN A 121 11.06 16.81 -0.65
N ASN A 122 10.62 16.67 -1.91
CA ASN A 122 10.38 17.83 -2.73
C ASN A 122 9.21 18.62 -2.14
N SER A 123 9.55 19.78 -1.58
CA SER A 123 8.61 20.74 -1.00
C SER A 123 7.46 21.06 -1.96
N LEU A 124 7.73 21.05 -3.28
CA LEU A 124 6.73 21.25 -4.32
C LEU A 124 5.75 20.07 -4.43
N CYS A 125 6.23 18.82 -4.41
CA CYS A 125 5.37 17.63 -4.43
C CYS A 125 4.53 17.53 -3.16
N ASN A 126 5.12 17.84 -2.01
CA ASN A 126 4.40 17.86 -0.73
C ASN A 126 3.40 19.03 -0.69
N TYR A 127 3.73 20.18 -1.24
CA TYR A 127 2.84 21.33 -1.35
C TYR A 127 1.67 21.04 -2.30
N ILE A 128 1.94 20.49 -3.48
CA ILE A 128 0.91 20.11 -4.45
C ILE A 128 -0.01 19.03 -3.84
N PHE A 129 0.57 18.02 -3.18
CA PHE A 129 -0.21 16.96 -2.53
C PHE A 129 -1.06 17.51 -1.39
N LYS A 130 -0.51 18.37 -0.54
CA LYS A 130 -1.22 19.02 0.56
C LYS A 130 -2.34 19.93 0.03
N THR A 131 -2.06 20.78 -0.94
CA THR A 131 -3.05 21.69 -1.55
C THR A 131 -4.17 20.92 -2.22
N TYR A 132 -3.84 19.80 -2.89
CA TYR A 132 -4.82 18.92 -3.50
C TYR A 132 -5.71 18.23 -2.45
N MET A 133 -5.12 17.71 -1.38
CA MET A 133 -5.84 17.06 -0.29
C MET A 133 -6.74 18.05 0.47
N ASP A 134 -6.26 19.27 0.70
CA ASP A 134 -7.03 20.34 1.35
C ASP A 134 -8.18 20.83 0.43
N GLY A 135 -7.95 20.89 -0.88
CA GLY A 135 -8.98 21.15 -1.88
C GLY A 135 -10.05 20.06 -1.94
N ALA A 136 -9.65 18.79 -1.90
CA ALA A 136 -10.55 17.65 -1.88
C ALA A 136 -11.40 17.62 -0.60
N LYS A 137 -10.82 17.91 0.56
CA LYS A 137 -11.57 18.06 1.83
C LYS A 137 -12.61 19.18 1.78
N LYS A 138 -12.28 20.28 1.12
CA LYS A 138 -13.21 21.42 0.95
C LYS A 138 -14.41 21.09 0.05
N VAL A 139 -14.19 20.28 -1.00
CA VAL A 139 -15.24 19.85 -1.95
C VAL A 139 -16.15 18.78 -1.34
N THR A 140 -15.61 17.88 -0.49
CA THR A 140 -16.38 16.78 0.12
C THR A 140 -17.15 17.20 1.37
N GLY A 141 -16.94 18.42 1.91
CA GLY A 141 -17.71 18.96 3.04
C GLY A 141 -17.60 18.18 4.35
N ILE A 142 -16.59 17.32 4.48
CA ILE A 142 -16.37 16.53 5.68
C ILE A 142 -15.70 17.43 6.73
N LYS A 143 -16.51 17.94 7.65
CA LYS A 143 -16.02 18.62 8.86
C LYS A 143 -15.37 17.57 9.77
N GLU A 144 -14.16 17.87 10.25
CA GLU A 144 -13.40 17.07 11.25
C GLU A 144 -14.17 16.82 12.56
N GLU A 145 -15.27 17.48 12.75
CA GLU A 145 -16.11 17.45 13.96
C GLU A 145 -16.84 16.11 14.23
N ARG A 146 -16.87 15.18 13.26
CA ARG A 146 -17.62 13.92 13.39
C ARG A 146 -16.83 12.72 13.89
N LEU A 147 -15.53 12.78 14.04
CA LEU A 147 -14.71 11.58 14.30
C LEU A 147 -14.04 11.55 15.68
N GLY A 148 -14.17 12.53 16.56
CA GLY A 148 -13.64 12.45 17.94
C GLY A 148 -12.14 12.12 18.07
N LEU A 149 -11.34 12.32 17.02
CA LEU A 149 -9.92 11.95 16.94
C LEU A 149 -8.97 13.10 17.35
N SER A 150 -9.50 14.13 18.00
CA SER A 150 -8.72 15.31 18.43
C SER A 150 -7.76 15.05 19.61
N SER A 151 -7.61 13.82 20.11
CA SER A 151 -6.88 13.59 21.36
C SER A 151 -5.61 12.73 21.27
N TYR A 152 -5.10 12.42 20.06
CA TYR A 152 -3.91 11.55 19.92
C TYR A 152 -2.62 12.25 19.46
N HIS A 153 -2.56 13.57 19.45
CA HIS A 153 -1.35 14.30 19.08
C HIS A 153 -0.96 15.36 20.12
N THR A 154 -0.78 14.97 21.36
CA THR A 154 0.10 15.67 22.32
C THR A 154 0.55 14.65 23.37
N GLY A 155 1.59 13.92 23.08
CA GLY A 155 2.38 13.13 24.01
C GLY A 155 3.82 13.50 23.76
N GLU A 156 4.28 14.51 24.51
CA GLU A 156 5.69 14.77 24.73
C GLU A 156 6.37 13.53 25.28
N LEU A 157 7.47 13.10 24.67
CA LEU A 157 8.76 12.76 25.30
C LEU A 157 9.81 12.60 24.21
#